data_da12b6b707d7bf228a0bd272d0b6a461
#
_entry.id   da12b6b707d7bf228a0bd272d0b6a461
#
_cell.length_a   1.000
_cell.length_b   1.000
_cell.length_c   1.000
_cell.angle_alpha   90.00
_cell.angle_beta   90.00
_cell.angle_gamma   90.00
#
_symmetry.space_group_name_H-M   'P 1'
#
loop_
_entity.id
_entity.type
_entity.pdbx_description
1 polymer ?
#
loop_
_entity_poly.entity_id
_entity_poly.type
_entity_poly.pdbx_seq_one_letter_code
_entity_poly.pdbx_strand_id
1 'polypeptide(L)'
;GVTARLATSSAEAMKLTERGFIPVMVDPACSLLDELKPLCVVDAILAKQNLGTRADMAPVTIALGPGFTAGKDCHAVIETNRGHWLGQVIYSGCAQENTGVPGNIMGHTTRRVIRAPAAGIMRSNVKLGDLVKEGDVIAWIGEHEIKAPLTGMVRGLLNDGLAVVGGFKIGDIDPRGETADFTSVSDKARAIGGGVLEALMMLMHQGVKATKEVLEVA
;
A
#
# COMPACT_ATOMS: atom_id res chain seq x y z
N GLY A 1 19.14 6.50 3.29
CA GLY A 1 17.85 5.92 3.53
C GLY A 1 16.90 6.90 4.19
N VAL A 2 15.63 6.58 4.21
CA VAL A 2 14.60 7.35 4.87
C VAL A 2 14.26 6.68 6.20
N THR A 3 14.10 7.45 7.27
CA THR A 3 13.76 6.92 8.61
C THR A 3 12.34 7.35 8.98
N ALA A 4 11.49 6.38 9.31
CA ALA A 4 10.16 6.60 9.84
C ALA A 4 10.15 6.47 11.38
N ARG A 5 9.31 7.24 12.07
CA ARG A 5 9.15 7.20 13.53
C ARG A 5 7.67 7.29 13.91
N LEU A 6 7.28 6.54 14.93
CA LEU A 6 5.94 6.63 15.49
C LEU A 6 5.77 8.00 16.15
N ALA A 7 4.66 8.65 15.87
CA ALA A 7 4.20 9.88 16.51
C ALA A 7 2.85 9.62 17.19
N THR A 8 2.65 10.20 18.35
CA THR A 8 1.44 10.05 19.17
C THR A 8 0.51 11.25 19.13
N SER A 9 0.96 12.34 18.48
CA SER A 9 0.19 13.56 18.29
C SER A 9 0.59 14.29 16.99
N SER A 10 -0.28 15.14 16.48
CA SER A 10 -0.01 16.03 15.33
C SER A 10 1.21 16.93 15.58
N ALA A 11 1.36 17.49 16.77
CA ALA A 11 2.49 18.32 17.15
C ALA A 11 3.83 17.56 17.12
N GLU A 12 3.82 16.29 17.55
CA GLU A 12 5.01 15.42 17.45
C GLU A 12 5.31 15.07 15.99
N ALA A 13 4.28 14.78 15.19
CA ALA A 13 4.44 14.51 13.77
C ALA A 13 5.10 15.69 13.03
N MET A 14 4.65 16.91 13.29
CA MET A 14 5.24 18.13 12.70
C MET A 14 6.73 18.27 13.09
N LYS A 15 7.07 18.09 14.37
CA LYS A 15 8.47 18.15 14.85
C LYS A 15 9.35 17.07 14.22
N LEU A 16 8.82 15.87 14.00
CA LEU A 16 9.55 14.81 13.32
C LEU A 16 9.80 15.16 11.85
N THR A 17 8.81 15.75 11.16
CA THR A 17 8.93 16.20 9.78
C THR A 17 10.00 17.29 9.64
N GLU A 18 10.02 18.29 10.52
CA GLU A 18 11.04 19.35 10.55
C GLU A 18 12.47 18.79 10.72
N ARG A 19 12.60 17.65 11.41
CA ARG A 19 13.86 16.94 11.61
C ARG A 19 14.22 15.97 10.48
N GLY A 20 13.42 15.94 9.39
CA GLY A 20 13.65 15.07 8.23
C GLY A 20 13.24 13.60 8.44
N PHE A 21 12.43 13.29 9.46
CA PHE A 21 11.83 11.95 9.64
C PHE A 21 10.46 11.89 8.99
N ILE A 22 10.02 10.67 8.63
CA ILE A 22 8.64 10.42 8.23
C ILE A 22 7.86 10.03 9.51
N PRO A 23 6.90 10.87 9.96
CA PRO A 23 6.03 10.48 11.07
C PRO A 23 5.06 9.39 10.63
N VAL A 24 4.86 8.40 11.49
CA VAL A 24 3.84 7.36 11.34
C VAL A 24 2.87 7.48 12.50
N MET A 25 1.58 7.54 12.21
CA MET A 25 0.54 7.71 13.21
C MET A 25 -0.54 6.64 13.06
N VAL A 26 -1.17 6.25 14.17
CA VAL A 26 -2.35 5.38 14.17
C VAL A 26 -3.58 6.28 14.17
N ASP A 27 -4.18 6.48 13.01
CA ASP A 27 -5.37 7.31 12.81
C ASP A 27 -6.29 6.68 11.74
N PRO A 28 -7.03 5.61 12.10
CA PRO A 28 -7.84 4.86 11.13
C PRO A 28 -9.00 5.67 10.54
N ALA A 29 -9.38 6.77 11.17
CA ALA A 29 -10.46 7.65 10.70
C ALA A 29 -9.93 8.86 9.92
N CYS A 30 -8.62 9.02 9.78
CA CYS A 30 -7.98 10.23 9.21
C CYS A 30 -8.44 11.52 9.91
N SER A 31 -8.65 11.46 11.22
CA SER A 31 -9.17 12.58 12.03
C SER A 31 -8.20 13.74 12.16
N LEU A 32 -6.92 13.51 11.89
CA LEU A 32 -5.85 14.51 12.01
C LEU A 32 -5.68 15.37 10.74
N LEU A 33 -6.44 15.12 9.68
CA LEU A 33 -6.33 15.91 8.43
C LEU A 33 -6.65 17.39 8.66
N ASP A 34 -7.65 17.68 9.50
CA ASP A 34 -8.06 19.08 9.80
C ASP A 34 -6.98 19.85 10.56
N GLU A 35 -6.17 19.17 11.37
CA GLU A 35 -5.06 19.77 12.09
C GLU A 35 -3.80 19.89 11.21
N LEU A 36 -3.47 18.83 10.48
CA LEU A 36 -2.25 18.75 9.68
C LEU A 36 -2.33 19.53 8.37
N LYS A 37 -3.54 19.70 7.82
CA LYS A 37 -3.83 20.40 6.56
C LYS A 37 -2.83 20.08 5.45
N PRO A 38 -2.68 18.79 5.07
CA PRO A 38 -1.71 18.39 4.07
C PRO A 38 -2.06 18.99 2.70
N LEU A 39 -1.05 19.29 1.90
CA LEU A 39 -1.24 19.68 0.49
C LEU A 39 -1.78 18.53 -0.35
N CYS A 40 -1.44 17.31 0.01
CA CYS A 40 -1.87 16.12 -0.71
C CYS A 40 -2.20 14.99 0.27
N VAL A 41 -3.31 14.32 0.01
CA VAL A 41 -3.66 13.03 0.62
C VAL A 41 -3.50 11.93 -0.43
N VAL A 42 -2.83 10.84 -0.06
CA VAL A 42 -2.68 9.65 -0.91
C VAL A 42 -3.30 8.45 -0.20
N ASP A 43 -4.41 7.93 -0.74
CA ASP A 43 -4.96 6.66 -0.28
C ASP A 43 -4.13 5.50 -0.86
N ALA A 44 -3.29 4.91 -0.03
CA ALA A 44 -2.46 3.76 -0.33
C ALA A 44 -2.87 2.49 0.46
N ILE A 45 -4.08 2.45 0.99
CA ILE A 45 -4.63 1.33 1.79
C ILE A 45 -4.72 0.06 0.94
N LEU A 46 -4.98 0.20 -0.37
CA LEU A 46 -5.14 -0.91 -1.34
C LEU A 46 -6.27 -1.89 -0.96
N ALA A 47 -7.34 -1.38 -0.37
CA ALA A 47 -8.51 -2.17 0.05
C ALA A 47 -9.35 -2.73 -1.11
N LYS A 48 -9.09 -2.28 -2.35
CA LYS A 48 -9.85 -2.64 -3.57
C LYS A 48 -11.29 -2.10 -3.58
N GLN A 49 -11.58 -1.21 -2.67
CA GLN A 49 -12.83 -0.45 -2.54
C GLN A 49 -12.54 0.86 -1.83
N ASN A 50 -13.34 1.89 -2.07
CA ASN A 50 -13.25 3.14 -1.35
C ASN A 50 -13.79 2.95 0.08
N LEU A 51 -12.96 3.22 1.09
CA LEU A 51 -13.30 3.12 2.52
C LEU A 51 -13.66 4.48 3.13
N GLY A 52 -13.84 5.51 2.33
CA GLY A 52 -14.23 6.85 2.80
C GLY A 52 -13.36 7.99 2.25
N THR A 53 -12.49 7.71 1.27
CA THR A 53 -11.70 8.75 0.60
C THR A 53 -12.58 9.63 -0.25
N ARG A 54 -12.42 10.95 -0.13
CA ARG A 54 -13.13 11.99 -0.86
C ARG A 54 -12.15 13.00 -1.46
N ALA A 55 -12.52 13.60 -2.58
CA ALA A 55 -11.69 14.58 -3.27
C ALA A 55 -11.38 15.82 -2.42
N ASP A 56 -12.27 16.19 -1.48
CA ASP A 56 -12.15 17.37 -0.62
C ASP A 56 -11.29 17.17 0.63
N MET A 57 -10.66 16.01 0.81
CA MET A 57 -9.78 15.74 1.97
C MET A 57 -8.50 16.57 1.97
N ALA A 58 -8.05 17.03 0.80
CA ALA A 58 -6.93 17.94 0.65
C ALA A 58 -7.04 18.68 -0.70
N PRO A 59 -6.24 19.75 -0.94
CA PRO A 59 -6.13 20.39 -2.24
C PRO A 59 -5.83 19.41 -3.38
N VAL A 60 -5.07 18.36 -3.10
CA VAL A 60 -4.82 17.22 -4.00
C VAL A 60 -5.14 15.93 -3.26
N THR A 61 -6.02 15.10 -3.82
CA THR A 61 -6.31 13.75 -3.32
C THR A 61 -6.04 12.74 -4.42
N ILE A 62 -5.19 11.76 -4.16
CA ILE A 62 -4.78 10.70 -5.09
C ILE A 62 -5.12 9.35 -4.46
N ALA A 63 -5.62 8.41 -5.24
CA ALA A 63 -5.92 7.06 -4.77
C ALA A 63 -5.23 5.99 -5.60
N LEU A 64 -4.89 4.84 -4.97
CA LEU A 64 -4.14 3.76 -5.62
C LEU A 64 -5.03 2.56 -5.94
N GLY A 65 -5.13 2.23 -7.21
CA GLY A 65 -5.77 1.03 -7.72
C GLY A 65 -7.29 1.09 -7.79
N PRO A 66 -7.96 -0.06 -7.91
CA PRO A 66 -9.40 -0.15 -8.09
C PRO A 66 -10.18 0.25 -6.84
N GLY A 67 -11.42 0.64 -7.05
CA GLY A 67 -12.35 1.06 -6.00
C GLY A 67 -12.57 2.58 -5.96
N PHE A 68 -11.86 3.35 -6.78
CA PHE A 68 -11.96 4.79 -6.86
C PHE A 68 -12.25 5.25 -8.29
N THR A 69 -12.97 6.36 -8.40
CA THR A 69 -13.24 7.05 -9.66
C THR A 69 -12.57 8.43 -9.63
N ALA A 70 -11.58 8.64 -10.49
CA ALA A 70 -10.94 9.94 -10.67
C ALA A 70 -11.95 10.98 -11.19
N GLY A 71 -11.92 12.19 -10.65
CA GLY A 71 -12.90 13.25 -10.91
C GLY A 71 -14.16 13.18 -10.04
N LYS A 72 -14.32 12.13 -9.21
CA LYS A 72 -15.43 11.97 -8.27
C LYS A 72 -14.94 11.74 -6.84
N ASP A 73 -14.23 10.65 -6.62
CA ASP A 73 -13.76 10.23 -5.29
C ASP A 73 -12.40 10.88 -4.94
N CYS A 74 -11.60 11.17 -5.96
CA CYS A 74 -10.27 11.76 -5.86
C CYS A 74 -9.93 12.51 -7.16
N HIS A 75 -8.83 13.27 -7.16
CA HIS A 75 -8.37 14.02 -8.33
C HIS A 75 -7.66 13.13 -9.36
N ALA A 76 -6.95 12.10 -8.90
CA ALA A 76 -6.29 11.13 -9.76
C ALA A 76 -6.28 9.73 -9.13
N VAL A 77 -6.33 8.70 -9.98
CA VAL A 77 -6.14 7.30 -9.61
C VAL A 77 -4.87 6.79 -10.26
N ILE A 78 -4.07 6.01 -9.53
CA ILE A 78 -2.86 5.37 -10.07
C ILE A 78 -3.14 3.89 -10.32
N GLU A 79 -2.86 3.43 -11.55
CA GLU A 79 -3.02 2.02 -11.91
C GLU A 79 -2.07 1.13 -11.12
N THR A 80 -2.60 0.09 -10.49
CA THR A 80 -1.82 -0.85 -9.66
C THR A 80 -1.77 -2.27 -10.22
N ASN A 81 -2.51 -2.57 -11.29
CA ASN A 81 -2.44 -3.87 -11.94
C ASN A 81 -1.10 -4.01 -12.69
N ARG A 82 -0.47 -5.20 -12.58
CA ARG A 82 0.77 -5.48 -13.32
C ARG A 82 0.49 -5.56 -14.81
N GLY A 83 1.33 -4.94 -15.61
CA GLY A 83 1.21 -4.90 -17.06
C GLY A 83 1.72 -3.58 -17.61
N HIS A 84 1.36 -3.29 -18.85
CA HIS A 84 1.79 -2.10 -19.59
C HIS A 84 1.43 -0.79 -18.87
N TRP A 85 0.28 -0.77 -18.19
CA TRP A 85 -0.29 0.42 -17.57
C TRP A 85 0.08 0.61 -16.10
N LEU A 86 0.92 -0.27 -15.53
CA LEU A 86 1.32 -0.15 -14.12
C LEU A 86 1.96 1.20 -13.83
N GLY A 87 1.38 1.93 -12.85
CA GLY A 87 1.83 3.26 -12.45
C GLY A 87 1.24 4.40 -13.29
N GLN A 88 0.41 4.11 -14.30
CA GLN A 88 -0.26 5.15 -15.09
C GLN A 88 -1.15 6.02 -14.23
N VAL A 89 -1.11 7.33 -14.48
CA VAL A 89 -2.03 8.30 -13.88
C VAL A 89 -3.33 8.36 -14.67
N ILE A 90 -4.45 8.25 -13.97
CA ILE A 90 -5.81 8.30 -14.51
C ILE A 90 -6.49 9.54 -13.92
N TYR A 91 -6.79 10.53 -14.75
CA TYR A 91 -7.47 11.75 -14.32
C TYR A 91 -9.00 11.69 -14.52
N SER A 92 -9.52 10.69 -15.20
CA SER A 92 -10.96 10.45 -15.41
C SER A 92 -11.23 8.97 -15.54
N GLY A 93 -12.16 8.43 -14.76
CA GLY A 93 -12.50 7.00 -14.73
C GLY A 93 -11.78 6.25 -13.62
N CYS A 94 -11.59 4.95 -13.80
CA CYS A 94 -11.15 4.00 -12.78
C CYS A 94 -9.92 3.22 -13.23
N ALA A 95 -9.12 2.72 -12.27
CA ALA A 95 -8.12 1.69 -12.53
C ALA A 95 -8.80 0.35 -12.91
N GLN A 96 -8.02 -0.56 -13.49
CA GLN A 96 -8.48 -1.90 -13.84
C GLN A 96 -9.03 -2.62 -12.60
N GLU A 97 -10.11 -3.37 -12.82
CA GLU A 97 -10.75 -4.14 -11.75
C GLU A 97 -9.78 -5.16 -11.12
N ASN A 98 -10.01 -5.44 -9.84
CA ASN A 98 -9.22 -6.43 -9.12
C ASN A 98 -9.53 -7.84 -9.65
N THR A 99 -8.54 -8.47 -10.25
CA THR A 99 -8.67 -9.85 -10.75
C THR A 99 -8.71 -10.91 -9.66
N GLY A 100 -8.33 -10.55 -8.42
CA GLY A 100 -8.13 -11.51 -7.32
C GLY A 100 -6.91 -12.43 -7.51
N VAL A 101 -6.25 -12.38 -8.67
CA VAL A 101 -5.10 -13.23 -8.99
C VAL A 101 -3.80 -12.47 -8.71
N PRO A 102 -2.93 -12.98 -7.83
CA PRO A 102 -1.63 -12.37 -7.57
C PRO A 102 -0.74 -12.37 -8.82
N GLY A 103 0.14 -11.37 -8.92
CA GLY A 103 1.10 -11.30 -10.03
C GLY A 103 1.93 -12.57 -10.14
N ASN A 104 2.22 -12.99 -11.38
CA ASN A 104 3.05 -14.14 -11.68
C ASN A 104 4.51 -13.87 -11.29
N ILE A 105 5.11 -14.80 -10.52
CA ILE A 105 6.55 -14.84 -10.23
C ILE A 105 7.01 -16.26 -10.52
N MET A 106 7.87 -16.44 -11.52
CA MET A 106 8.40 -17.74 -11.95
C MET A 106 7.30 -18.83 -12.15
N GLY A 107 6.19 -18.46 -12.79
CA GLY A 107 5.07 -19.37 -13.02
C GLY A 107 4.10 -19.53 -11.85
N HIS A 108 4.41 -18.98 -10.68
CA HIS A 108 3.55 -19.07 -9.49
C HIS A 108 2.72 -17.81 -9.29
N THR A 109 1.41 -17.97 -9.15
CA THR A 109 0.44 -16.92 -8.86
C THR A 109 -0.18 -17.13 -7.48
N THR A 110 -1.33 -17.81 -7.41
CA THR A 110 -2.08 -18.06 -6.17
C THR A 110 -1.35 -18.99 -5.23
N ARG A 111 -0.61 -20.01 -5.76
CA ARG A 111 0.11 -20.99 -4.96
C ARG A 111 1.11 -20.37 -3.98
N ARG A 112 1.74 -19.22 -4.34
CA ARG A 112 2.71 -18.55 -3.48
C ARG A 112 2.11 -17.78 -2.32
N VAL A 113 0.78 -17.57 -2.33
CA VAL A 113 0.06 -16.81 -1.30
C VAL A 113 -0.41 -17.73 -0.19
N ILE A 114 -0.11 -17.34 1.05
CA ILE A 114 -0.50 -18.05 2.24
C ILE A 114 -1.76 -17.40 2.80
N ARG A 115 -2.78 -18.21 3.07
CA ARG A 115 -4.04 -17.74 3.66
C ARG A 115 -4.34 -18.47 4.95
N ALA A 116 -4.97 -17.78 5.89
CA ALA A 116 -5.45 -18.34 7.14
C ALA A 116 -6.51 -19.44 6.86
N PRO A 117 -6.35 -20.68 7.38
CA PRO A 117 -7.35 -21.73 7.19
C PRO A 117 -8.61 -21.50 8.04
N ALA A 118 -8.48 -20.80 9.16
CA ALA A 118 -9.54 -20.50 10.11
C ALA A 118 -9.32 -19.14 10.75
N ALA A 119 -10.29 -18.67 11.53
CA ALA A 119 -10.11 -17.54 12.43
C ALA A 119 -9.22 -17.92 13.62
N GLY A 120 -8.38 -16.97 14.08
CA GLY A 120 -7.51 -17.20 15.22
C GLY A 120 -6.40 -16.16 15.35
N ILE A 121 -5.54 -16.37 16.33
CA ILE A 121 -4.36 -15.53 16.56
C ILE A 121 -3.17 -16.13 15.82
N MET A 122 -2.50 -15.31 15.02
CA MET A 122 -1.31 -15.72 14.29
C MET A 122 -0.08 -15.82 15.19
N ARG A 123 0.69 -16.88 15.03
CA ARG A 123 2.03 -17.06 15.62
C ARG A 123 2.97 -17.59 14.55
N SER A 124 4.11 -16.95 14.38
CA SER A 124 5.10 -17.32 13.37
C SER A 124 6.39 -17.83 14.02
N ASN A 125 7.03 -18.81 13.38
CA ASN A 125 8.37 -19.29 13.74
C ASN A 125 9.43 -18.93 12.70
N VAL A 126 9.05 -18.17 11.69
CA VAL A 126 9.96 -17.65 10.65
C VAL A 126 9.85 -16.12 10.56
N LYS A 127 10.81 -15.51 9.91
CA LYS A 127 10.90 -14.06 9.70
C LYS A 127 10.91 -13.74 8.21
N LEU A 128 10.65 -12.48 7.88
CA LEU A 128 10.87 -11.98 6.52
C LEU A 128 12.33 -12.19 6.12
N GLY A 129 12.55 -12.77 4.95
CA GLY A 129 13.88 -13.10 4.42
C GLY A 129 14.33 -14.53 4.68
N ASP A 130 13.67 -15.27 5.57
CA ASP A 130 14.02 -16.68 5.81
C ASP A 130 13.73 -17.53 4.56
N LEU A 131 14.63 -18.48 4.30
CA LEU A 131 14.44 -19.49 3.26
C LEU A 131 13.73 -20.71 3.85
N VAL A 132 12.68 -21.15 3.17
CA VAL A 132 11.86 -22.30 3.58
C VAL A 132 11.71 -23.30 2.44
N LYS A 133 11.52 -24.56 2.79
CA LYS A 133 11.17 -25.62 1.84
C LYS A 133 9.65 -25.83 1.83
N GLU A 134 9.14 -26.30 0.70
CA GLU A 134 7.74 -26.72 0.60
C GLU A 134 7.41 -27.74 1.70
N GLY A 135 6.33 -27.47 2.45
CA GLY A 135 5.89 -28.30 3.57
C GLY A 135 6.43 -27.91 4.94
N ASP A 136 7.44 -27.02 5.03
CA ASP A 136 7.93 -26.53 6.32
C ASP A 136 6.82 -25.79 7.06
N VAL A 137 6.69 -26.03 8.37
CA VAL A 137 5.76 -25.29 9.22
C VAL A 137 6.34 -23.91 9.48
N ILE A 138 5.63 -22.86 9.04
CA ILE A 138 6.08 -21.46 9.09
C ILE A 138 5.30 -20.61 10.09
N ALA A 139 4.09 -21.03 10.43
CA ALA A 139 3.24 -20.30 11.38
C ALA A 139 2.15 -21.23 11.93
N TRP A 140 1.39 -20.70 12.90
CA TRP A 140 0.14 -21.29 13.42
C TRP A 140 -0.95 -20.25 13.47
N ILE A 141 -2.21 -20.67 13.27
CA ILE A 141 -3.41 -19.91 13.55
C ILE A 141 -4.25 -20.73 14.55
N GLY A 142 -4.22 -20.33 15.81
CA GLY A 142 -4.70 -21.19 16.89
C GLY A 142 -3.89 -22.51 16.91
N GLU A 143 -4.57 -23.64 16.69
CA GLU A 143 -3.95 -24.98 16.62
C GLU A 143 -3.62 -25.41 15.18
N HIS A 144 -3.97 -24.62 14.17
CA HIS A 144 -3.74 -24.99 12.77
C HIS A 144 -2.33 -24.64 12.32
N GLU A 145 -1.56 -25.66 11.93
CA GLU A 145 -0.27 -25.48 11.29
C GLU A 145 -0.42 -24.81 9.91
N ILE A 146 0.42 -23.84 9.64
CA ILE A 146 0.55 -23.19 8.34
C ILE A 146 1.87 -23.66 7.72
N LYS A 147 1.77 -24.34 6.59
CA LYS A 147 2.94 -24.86 5.87
C LYS A 147 3.30 -23.97 4.68
N ALA A 148 4.59 -23.88 4.38
CA ALA A 148 5.07 -23.23 3.18
C ALA A 148 4.50 -23.93 1.93
N PRO A 149 3.79 -23.20 1.05
CA PRO A 149 3.14 -23.83 -0.12
C PRO A 149 4.12 -24.13 -1.25
N LEU A 150 5.34 -23.63 -1.16
CA LEU A 150 6.45 -23.88 -2.09
C LEU A 150 7.79 -23.51 -1.42
N THR A 151 8.88 -24.03 -2.01
CA THR A 151 10.24 -23.64 -1.61
C THR A 151 10.56 -22.24 -2.07
N GLY A 152 11.14 -21.39 -1.19
CA GLY A 152 11.50 -20.02 -1.52
C GLY A 152 11.78 -19.15 -0.30
N MET A 153 11.76 -17.83 -0.48
CA MET A 153 11.95 -16.84 0.58
C MET A 153 10.61 -16.37 1.14
N VAL A 154 10.50 -16.27 2.46
CA VAL A 154 9.38 -15.60 3.15
C VAL A 154 9.46 -14.10 2.85
N ARG A 155 8.64 -13.63 1.91
CA ARG A 155 8.66 -12.23 1.47
C ARG A 155 7.56 -11.39 2.09
N GLY A 156 6.47 -12.00 2.46
CA GLY A 156 5.35 -11.37 3.16
C GLY A 156 4.93 -12.24 4.32
N LEU A 157 4.74 -11.64 5.48
CA LEU A 157 4.27 -12.31 6.68
C LEU A 157 3.63 -11.27 7.61
N LEU A 158 2.45 -11.57 8.15
CA LEU A 158 1.83 -10.74 9.18
C LEU A 158 2.61 -10.86 10.50
N ASN A 159 2.51 -9.82 11.31
CA ASN A 159 3.10 -9.83 12.64
C ASN A 159 2.38 -10.82 13.57
N ASP A 160 3.15 -11.36 14.51
CA ASP A 160 2.64 -12.21 15.58
C ASP A 160 1.60 -11.47 16.43
N GLY A 161 0.65 -12.23 16.97
CA GLY A 161 -0.39 -11.72 17.85
C GLY A 161 -1.59 -11.10 17.14
N LEU A 162 -1.57 -10.96 15.81
CA LEU A 162 -2.70 -10.44 15.06
C LEU A 162 -3.85 -11.45 14.99
N ALA A 163 -5.07 -10.98 15.26
CA ALA A 163 -6.27 -11.74 15.01
C ALA A 163 -6.59 -11.72 13.51
N VAL A 164 -6.82 -12.87 12.93
CA VAL A 164 -7.16 -13.04 11.52
C VAL A 164 -8.44 -13.84 11.36
N VAL A 165 -9.11 -13.67 10.23
CA VAL A 165 -10.28 -14.47 9.83
C VAL A 165 -9.89 -15.50 8.78
N GLY A 166 -10.66 -16.56 8.64
CA GLY A 166 -10.44 -17.57 7.61
C GLY A 166 -10.41 -16.96 6.20
N GLY A 167 -9.48 -17.45 5.35
CA GLY A 167 -9.28 -16.93 4.00
C GLY A 167 -8.43 -15.65 3.91
N PHE A 168 -8.15 -14.97 5.03
CA PHE A 168 -7.32 -13.77 5.03
C PHE A 168 -5.88 -14.07 4.57
N LYS A 169 -5.32 -13.21 3.71
CA LYS A 169 -3.92 -13.36 3.29
C LYS A 169 -2.99 -13.02 4.45
N ILE A 170 -2.19 -13.99 4.89
CA ILE A 170 -1.26 -13.85 6.03
C ILE A 170 0.20 -13.75 5.60
N GLY A 171 0.52 -14.13 4.36
CA GLY A 171 1.88 -14.06 3.87
C GLY A 171 2.02 -14.45 2.41
N ASP A 172 3.25 -14.46 1.93
CA ASP A 172 3.61 -15.03 0.64
C ASP A 172 5.09 -15.47 0.60
N ILE A 173 5.35 -16.54 -0.17
CA ILE A 173 6.67 -17.05 -0.45
C ILE A 173 7.09 -16.62 -1.85
N ASP A 174 8.32 -16.14 -1.98
CA ASP A 174 8.93 -15.78 -3.26
C ASP A 174 9.75 -16.97 -3.78
N PRO A 175 9.35 -17.58 -4.91
CA PRO A 175 10.04 -18.75 -5.46
C PRO A 175 11.47 -18.47 -5.94
N ARG A 176 11.87 -17.21 -6.07
CA ARG A 176 13.24 -16.82 -6.43
C ARG A 176 14.26 -17.13 -5.33
N GLY A 177 13.81 -17.46 -4.12
CA GLY A 177 14.67 -17.84 -3.01
C GLY A 177 15.70 -16.74 -2.67
N GLU A 178 16.98 -17.11 -2.60
CA GLU A 178 18.07 -16.18 -2.25
C GLU A 178 18.20 -14.96 -3.16
N THR A 179 17.70 -15.03 -4.38
CA THR A 179 17.74 -13.89 -5.32
C THR A 179 16.58 -12.91 -5.13
N ALA A 180 15.63 -13.22 -4.24
CA ALA A 180 14.56 -12.31 -3.90
C ALA A 180 15.07 -11.22 -2.95
N ASP A 181 14.75 -9.98 -3.23
CA ASP A 181 15.03 -8.86 -2.34
C ASP A 181 13.76 -8.45 -1.61
N PHE A 182 13.75 -8.60 -0.29
CA PHE A 182 12.64 -8.20 0.59
C PHE A 182 12.90 -6.87 1.30
N THR A 183 14.09 -6.31 1.19
CA THR A 183 14.53 -5.10 1.90
C THR A 183 14.38 -3.84 1.07
N SER A 184 14.34 -3.95 -0.24
CA SER A 184 14.21 -2.81 -1.15
C SER A 184 12.79 -2.64 -1.70
N VAL A 185 12.55 -1.43 -2.23
CA VAL A 185 11.27 -1.09 -2.89
C VAL A 185 11.14 -1.88 -4.20
N SER A 186 10.04 -2.62 -4.35
CA SER A 186 9.79 -3.41 -5.55
C SER A 186 9.59 -2.54 -6.80
N ASP A 187 9.76 -3.15 -7.97
CA ASP A 187 9.42 -2.57 -9.28
C ASP A 187 8.00 -1.98 -9.29
N LYS A 188 7.04 -2.76 -8.79
CA LYS A 188 5.65 -2.33 -8.70
C LYS A 188 5.47 -1.09 -7.81
N ALA A 189 6.03 -1.11 -6.60
CA ALA A 189 5.91 0.01 -5.68
C ALA A 189 6.61 1.27 -6.22
N ARG A 190 7.72 1.09 -6.93
CA ARG A 190 8.47 2.20 -7.57
C ARG A 190 7.68 2.81 -8.73
N ALA A 191 7.06 1.98 -9.58
CA ALA A 191 6.21 2.46 -10.68
C ALA A 191 5.00 3.25 -10.15
N ILE A 192 4.30 2.70 -9.13
CA ILE A 192 3.17 3.36 -8.50
C ILE A 192 3.60 4.68 -7.83
N GLY A 193 4.70 4.68 -7.09
CA GLY A 193 5.24 5.89 -6.46
C GLY A 193 5.64 6.96 -7.49
N GLY A 194 6.15 6.55 -8.64
CA GLY A 194 6.40 7.44 -9.80
C GLY A 194 5.12 8.09 -10.31
N GLY A 195 4.06 7.31 -10.49
CA GLY A 195 2.74 7.82 -10.91
C GLY A 195 2.13 8.79 -9.87
N VAL A 196 2.29 8.50 -8.57
CA VAL A 196 1.87 9.43 -7.51
C VAL A 196 2.60 10.76 -7.62
N LEU A 197 3.92 10.74 -7.81
CA LEU A 197 4.73 11.95 -7.95
C LEU A 197 4.34 12.75 -9.20
N GLU A 198 4.13 12.08 -10.33
CA GLU A 198 3.64 12.69 -11.58
C GLU A 198 2.30 13.38 -11.35
N ALA A 199 1.31 12.67 -10.79
CA ALA A 199 -0.01 13.21 -10.50
C ALA A 199 0.05 14.42 -9.57
N LEU A 200 0.84 14.34 -8.50
CA LEU A 200 1.02 15.43 -7.54
C LEU A 200 1.58 16.67 -8.22
N MET A 201 2.66 16.54 -8.98
CA MET A 201 3.29 17.66 -9.66
C MET A 201 2.36 18.31 -10.70
N MET A 202 1.64 17.50 -11.47
CA MET A 202 0.69 18.01 -12.46
C MET A 202 -0.47 18.78 -11.83
N LEU A 203 -1.10 18.20 -10.80
CA LEU A 203 -2.25 18.82 -10.12
C LEU A 203 -1.85 20.09 -9.37
N MET A 204 -0.69 20.11 -8.72
CA MET A 204 -0.17 21.33 -8.09
C MET A 204 0.13 22.44 -9.11
N HIS A 205 0.69 22.09 -10.27
CA HIS A 205 0.97 23.05 -11.34
C HIS A 205 -0.33 23.68 -11.91
N GLN A 206 -1.37 22.87 -12.09
CA GLN A 206 -2.69 23.34 -12.54
C GLN A 206 -3.33 24.27 -11.50
N GLY A 207 -3.28 23.95 -10.22
CA GLY A 207 -3.76 24.78 -9.13
C GLY A 207 -3.04 26.14 -9.04
N VAL A 208 -1.72 26.16 -9.25
CA VAL A 208 -0.93 27.41 -9.30
C VAL A 208 -1.32 28.28 -10.49
N LYS A 209 -1.61 27.70 -11.65
CA LYS A 209 -2.08 28.47 -12.82
C LYS A 209 -3.45 29.09 -12.57
N ALA A 210 -4.40 28.33 -12.05
CA ALA A 210 -5.73 28.84 -11.72
C ALA A 210 -5.69 30.00 -10.72
N THR A 211 -4.81 29.92 -9.72
CA THR A 211 -4.63 30.97 -8.72
C THR A 211 -4.01 32.23 -9.34
N LYS A 212 -3.09 32.12 -10.30
CA LYS A 212 -2.51 33.28 -11.02
C LYS A 212 -3.51 33.96 -11.92
N GLU A 213 -4.31 33.18 -12.68
CA GLU A 213 -5.35 33.75 -13.55
C GLU A 213 -6.41 34.53 -12.79
N VAL A 214 -6.77 34.07 -11.57
CA VAL A 214 -7.70 34.81 -10.69
C VAL A 214 -7.09 36.14 -10.15
N LEU A 215 -5.77 36.15 -9.92
CA LEU A 215 -5.07 37.35 -9.43
C LEU A 215 -4.76 38.38 -10.53
N GLU A 216 -4.72 37.96 -11.81
CA GLU A 216 -4.51 38.87 -12.95
C GLU A 216 -5.81 39.49 -13.45
N VAL A 217 -6.97 38.97 -13.06
CA VAL A 217 -8.31 39.48 -13.42
C VAL A 217 -8.92 40.37 -12.32
N ALA A 218 -8.29 40.46 -11.16
CA ALA A 218 -8.69 41.34 -10.03
C ALA A 218 -7.81 42.56 -9.91
#